data_c309ddb81f5c013a0691248074989a55
#
_entry.id   c309ddb81f5c013a0691248074989a55
#
_cell.length_a   1.000
_cell.length_b   1.000
_cell.length_c   1.000
_cell.angle_alpha   90.00
_cell.angle_beta   90.00
_cell.angle_gamma   90.00
#
_symmetry.space_group_name_H-M   'P 1'
#
loop_
_entity.id
_entity.type
_entity.pdbx_description
1 polymer ?
#
loop_
_entity_poly.entity_id
_entity_poly.type
_entity_poly.pdbx_seq_one_letter_code
_entity_poly.pdbx_strand_id
1 'polypeptide(L)'
;IDATVNLTLRILPDNLLLAGIFIAACFISLSIGTSVGTIVALTPVAVGLAEKTEIALPFMVAVVVGGSFFGDNLSFISDTTIASTKTQECVMRDKFRINSMIVVPAAIIVLGIYIFQGLSITAPTQIQTIEWIKVIPYIIVLGTAVAGMNVMLVLIIGILTSGIIGIATGSFG
;
A
#
# COMPACT_ATOMS: atom_id res chain seq x y z
N ILE A 1 -4.85 -12.70 -5.35
CA ILE A 1 -4.79 -12.10 -3.99
C ILE A 1 -4.03 -13.05 -3.06
N ASP A 2 -4.46 -14.30 -2.88
CA ASP A 2 -3.85 -15.25 -1.94
C ASP A 2 -2.33 -15.42 -2.08
N ALA A 3 -1.84 -15.52 -3.30
CA ALA A 3 -0.41 -15.65 -3.56
C ALA A 3 0.39 -14.44 -3.07
N THR A 4 -0.15 -13.23 -3.24
CA THR A 4 0.48 -11.98 -2.77
C THR A 4 0.41 -11.89 -1.24
N VAL A 5 -0.72 -12.28 -0.65
CA VAL A 5 -0.89 -12.35 0.81
C VAL A 5 0.11 -13.34 1.42
N ASN A 6 0.24 -14.54 0.84
CA ASN A 6 1.20 -15.56 1.30
C ASN A 6 2.66 -15.07 1.17
N LEU A 7 2.97 -14.34 0.08
CA LEU A 7 4.29 -13.74 -0.09
C LEU A 7 4.57 -12.70 0.98
N THR A 8 3.60 -11.84 1.28
CA THR A 8 3.73 -10.81 2.32
C THR A 8 3.97 -11.43 3.69
N LEU A 9 3.19 -12.45 4.05
CA LEU A 9 3.36 -13.20 5.31
C LEU A 9 4.69 -13.95 5.39
N ARG A 10 5.28 -14.31 4.27
CA ARG A 10 6.60 -14.96 4.24
C ARG A 10 7.76 -13.98 4.38
N ILE A 11 7.61 -12.76 3.87
CA ILE A 11 8.67 -11.74 3.88
C ILE A 11 8.68 -10.94 5.17
N LEU A 12 7.50 -10.58 5.68
CA LEU A 12 7.35 -9.77 6.88
C LEU A 12 7.17 -10.68 8.10
N PRO A 13 7.97 -10.48 9.16
CA PRO A 13 7.71 -11.10 10.46
C PRO A 13 6.34 -10.68 10.99
N ASP A 14 5.65 -11.58 11.68
CA ASP A 14 4.28 -11.39 12.18
C ASP A 14 4.13 -10.08 12.97
N ASN A 15 5.08 -9.83 13.85
CA ASN A 15 5.12 -8.65 14.70
C ASN A 15 5.35 -7.33 13.95
N LEU A 16 5.82 -7.37 12.70
CA LEU A 16 6.05 -6.20 11.87
C LEU A 16 5.06 -6.07 10.71
N LEU A 17 4.04 -6.93 10.65
CA LEU A 17 3.08 -6.96 9.54
C LEU A 17 2.36 -5.63 9.36
N LEU A 18 1.77 -5.08 10.42
CA LEU A 18 1.07 -3.78 10.36
C LEU A 18 2.01 -2.64 9.99
N ALA A 19 3.18 -2.60 10.62
CA ALA A 19 4.20 -1.59 10.35
C ALA A 19 4.70 -1.67 8.91
N GLY A 20 4.92 -2.89 8.40
CA GLY A 20 5.37 -3.12 7.03
C GLY A 20 4.34 -2.68 5.99
N ILE A 21 3.06 -2.97 6.20
CA ILE A 21 1.97 -2.52 5.31
C ILE A 21 1.85 -1.00 5.34
N PHE A 22 1.94 -0.39 6.52
CA PHE A 22 1.91 1.07 6.66
C PHE A 22 3.06 1.73 5.89
N ILE A 23 4.30 1.25 6.07
CA ILE A 23 5.49 1.77 5.38
C ILE A 23 5.35 1.56 3.86
N ALA A 24 4.88 0.40 3.42
CA ALA A 24 4.65 0.14 2.00
C ALA A 24 3.62 1.11 1.40
N ALA A 25 2.50 1.34 2.10
CA ALA A 25 1.49 2.31 1.68
C ALA A 25 2.05 3.74 1.63
N CYS A 26 2.85 4.15 2.62
CA CYS A 26 3.54 5.44 2.63
C CYS A 26 4.44 5.61 1.40
N PHE A 27 5.28 4.61 1.12
CA PHE A 27 6.25 4.67 0.04
C PHE A 27 5.58 4.65 -1.35
N ILE A 28 4.60 3.78 -1.54
CA ILE A 28 3.85 3.69 -2.80
C ILE A 28 3.12 5.02 -3.07
N SER A 29 2.40 5.53 -2.09
CA SER A 29 1.64 6.77 -2.23
C SER A 29 2.54 7.98 -2.47
N LEU A 30 3.69 8.04 -1.80
CA LEU A 30 4.72 9.07 -2.04
C LEU A 30 5.23 9.02 -3.49
N SER A 31 5.45 7.82 -4.01
CA SER A 31 6.00 7.59 -5.35
C SER A 31 5.00 7.85 -6.47
N ILE A 32 3.73 7.48 -6.26
CA ILE A 32 2.66 7.67 -7.27
C ILE A 32 2.06 9.07 -7.18
N GLY A 33 2.04 9.67 -5.99
CA GLY A 33 1.40 10.95 -5.74
C GLY A 33 -0.12 10.88 -5.63
N THR A 34 -0.67 9.75 -5.17
CA THR A 34 -2.10 9.61 -4.96
C THR A 34 -2.43 8.63 -3.83
N SER A 35 -3.17 9.10 -2.84
CA SER A 35 -3.70 8.25 -1.77
C SER A 35 -4.76 7.28 -2.29
N VAL A 36 -5.67 7.76 -3.13
CA VAL A 36 -6.77 6.94 -3.68
C VAL A 36 -6.23 5.75 -4.48
N GLY A 37 -5.29 5.98 -5.39
CA GLY A 37 -4.67 4.91 -6.19
C GLY A 37 -3.98 3.87 -5.31
N THR A 38 -3.28 4.31 -4.27
CA THR A 38 -2.61 3.42 -3.31
C THR A 38 -3.61 2.60 -2.50
N ILE A 39 -4.69 3.22 -2.00
CA ILE A 39 -5.75 2.52 -1.27
C ILE A 39 -6.38 1.44 -2.14
N VAL A 40 -6.76 1.77 -3.37
CA VAL A 40 -7.35 0.81 -4.31
C VAL A 40 -6.41 -0.37 -4.59
N ALA A 41 -5.11 -0.10 -4.77
CA ALA A 41 -4.12 -1.14 -5.05
C ALA A 41 -3.85 -2.06 -3.84
N LEU A 42 -3.79 -1.52 -2.63
CA LEU A 42 -3.41 -2.29 -1.44
C LEU A 42 -4.58 -2.88 -0.65
N THR A 43 -5.80 -2.33 -0.77
CA THR A 43 -6.96 -2.84 -0.02
C THR A 43 -7.22 -4.34 -0.24
N PRO A 44 -7.16 -4.90 -1.47
CA PRO A 44 -7.35 -6.34 -1.65
C PRO A 44 -6.32 -7.19 -0.90
N VAL A 45 -5.07 -6.73 -0.80
CA VAL A 45 -4.01 -7.41 -0.03
C VAL A 45 -4.31 -7.29 1.47
N ALA A 46 -4.72 -6.11 1.93
CA ALA A 46 -5.10 -5.87 3.32
C ALA A 46 -6.29 -6.75 3.76
N VAL A 47 -7.30 -6.92 2.91
CA VAL A 47 -8.44 -7.82 3.16
C VAL A 47 -7.95 -9.26 3.33
N GLY A 48 -7.17 -9.78 2.39
CA GLY A 48 -6.66 -11.13 2.47
C GLY A 48 -5.71 -11.38 3.66
N LEU A 49 -4.97 -10.35 4.09
CA LEU A 49 -4.15 -10.44 5.30
C LEU A 49 -5.02 -10.44 6.57
N ALA A 50 -6.05 -9.60 6.63
CA ALA A 50 -6.99 -9.56 7.75
C ALA A 50 -7.68 -10.91 7.96
N GLU A 51 -8.11 -11.56 6.87
CA GLU A 51 -8.74 -12.90 6.92
C GLU A 51 -7.78 -13.98 7.44
N LYS A 52 -6.48 -13.87 7.16
CA LYS A 52 -5.48 -14.88 7.57
C LYS A 52 -4.87 -14.63 8.95
N THR A 53 -4.90 -13.41 9.45
CA THR A 53 -4.23 -13.02 10.71
C THR A 53 -5.20 -12.70 11.84
N GLU A 54 -6.51 -12.92 11.64
CA GLU A 54 -7.59 -12.59 12.60
C GLU A 54 -7.61 -11.11 13.04
N ILE A 55 -6.90 -10.25 12.32
CA ILE A 55 -6.93 -8.80 12.56
C ILE A 55 -8.26 -8.25 12.04
N ALA A 56 -8.90 -7.38 12.82
CA ALA A 56 -10.14 -6.74 12.39
C ALA A 56 -9.96 -6.02 11.05
N LEU A 57 -10.75 -6.39 10.04
CA LEU A 57 -10.68 -5.82 8.70
C LEU A 57 -10.68 -4.28 8.67
N PRO A 58 -11.54 -3.57 9.43
CA PRO A 58 -11.50 -2.11 9.45
C PRO A 58 -10.15 -1.55 9.92
N PHE A 59 -9.49 -2.23 10.84
CA PHE A 59 -8.19 -1.81 11.36
C PHE A 59 -7.09 -2.01 10.30
N MET A 60 -7.06 -3.16 9.62
CA MET A 60 -6.09 -3.42 8.55
C MET A 60 -6.26 -2.42 7.38
N VAL A 61 -7.50 -2.10 7.01
CA VAL A 61 -7.78 -1.07 5.99
C VAL A 61 -7.35 0.31 6.48
N ALA A 62 -7.57 0.64 7.75
CA ALA A 62 -7.11 1.91 8.32
C ALA A 62 -5.60 2.08 8.27
N VAL A 63 -4.81 0.99 8.42
CA VAL A 63 -3.35 1.01 8.25
C VAL A 63 -2.97 1.44 6.83
N VAL A 64 -3.62 0.86 5.82
CA VAL A 64 -3.40 1.22 4.41
C VAL A 64 -3.79 2.66 4.13
N VAL A 65 -4.96 3.08 4.61
CA VAL A 65 -5.47 4.46 4.42
C VAL A 65 -4.51 5.47 5.06
N GLY A 66 -4.11 5.24 6.31
CA GLY A 66 -3.19 6.12 7.03
C GLY A 66 -1.85 6.28 6.31
N GLY A 67 -1.24 5.18 5.86
CA GLY A 67 0.00 5.21 5.09
C GLY A 67 -0.16 5.91 3.75
N SER A 68 -1.27 5.67 3.06
CA SER A 68 -1.57 6.29 1.77
C SER A 68 -1.71 7.81 1.88
N PHE A 69 -2.41 8.32 2.88
CA PHE A 69 -2.53 9.75 3.12
C PHE A 69 -1.19 10.39 3.56
N PHE A 70 -0.39 9.67 4.34
CA PHE A 70 0.94 10.15 4.69
C PHE A 70 1.79 10.38 3.45
N GLY A 71 1.89 9.39 2.55
CA GLY A 71 2.67 9.47 1.33
C GLY A 71 2.18 10.57 0.39
N ASP A 72 0.87 10.67 0.19
CA ASP A 72 0.24 11.70 -0.65
C ASP A 72 0.55 13.11 -0.16
N ASN A 73 0.46 13.35 1.15
CA ASN A 73 0.79 14.65 1.74
C ASN A 73 2.24 15.09 1.54
N LEU A 74 3.17 14.15 1.47
CA LEU A 74 4.59 14.43 1.28
C LEU A 74 5.05 14.29 -0.18
N SER A 75 4.17 13.88 -1.09
CA SER A 75 4.50 13.74 -2.50
C SER A 75 4.58 15.12 -3.20
N PHE A 76 5.64 15.31 -3.98
CA PHE A 76 5.82 16.49 -4.83
C PHE A 76 4.98 16.42 -6.12
N ILE A 77 4.51 15.23 -6.48
CA ILE A 77 3.75 14.98 -7.71
C ILE A 77 2.26 14.76 -7.44
N SER A 78 1.83 14.87 -6.17
CA SER A 78 0.42 14.75 -5.79
C SER A 78 -0.42 15.87 -6.40
N ASP A 79 -1.53 15.48 -7.06
CA ASP A 79 -2.47 16.41 -7.66
C ASP A 79 -3.03 17.40 -6.66
N THR A 80 -3.39 16.93 -5.47
CA THR A 80 -3.90 17.76 -4.37
C THR A 80 -2.85 18.74 -3.86
N THR A 81 -1.59 18.30 -3.77
CA THR A 81 -0.47 19.13 -3.38
C THR A 81 -0.17 20.20 -4.44
N ILE A 82 -0.16 19.83 -5.71
CA ILE A 82 0.06 20.77 -6.83
C ILE A 82 -1.07 21.79 -6.88
N ALA A 83 -2.33 21.34 -6.80
CA ALA A 83 -3.49 22.22 -6.83
C ALA A 83 -3.46 23.22 -5.67
N SER A 84 -3.25 22.75 -4.43
CA SER A 84 -3.25 23.63 -3.25
C SER A 84 -2.11 24.65 -3.27
N THR A 85 -0.90 24.26 -3.67
CA THR A 85 0.23 25.20 -3.73
C THR A 85 0.07 26.23 -4.84
N LYS A 86 -0.45 25.84 -6.00
CA LYS A 86 -0.67 26.76 -7.11
C LYS A 86 -1.80 27.75 -6.85
N THR A 87 -2.90 27.31 -6.26
CA THR A 87 -4.03 28.19 -5.95
C THR A 87 -3.74 29.18 -4.82
N GLN A 88 -2.85 28.81 -3.91
CA GLN A 88 -2.42 29.67 -2.81
C GLN A 88 -1.12 30.43 -3.11
N GLU A 89 -0.59 30.34 -4.32
CA GLU A 89 0.67 30.96 -4.75
C GLU A 89 1.86 30.66 -3.81
N CYS A 90 1.83 29.47 -3.20
CA CYS A 90 2.86 29.02 -2.26
C CYS A 90 3.97 28.25 -2.97
N VAL A 91 5.18 28.31 -2.40
CA VAL A 91 6.29 27.49 -2.90
C VAL A 91 6.14 26.05 -2.41
N MET A 92 6.20 25.10 -3.33
CA MET A 92 6.07 23.66 -3.05
C MET A 92 7.05 23.18 -1.95
N ARG A 93 8.27 23.70 -1.93
CA ARG A 93 9.29 23.39 -0.93
C ARG A 93 8.87 23.79 0.48
N ASP A 94 8.21 24.94 0.62
CA ASP A 94 7.76 25.43 1.94
C ASP A 94 6.60 24.59 2.45
N LYS A 95 5.66 24.24 1.58
CA LYS A 95 4.57 23.28 1.89
C LYS A 95 5.13 21.95 2.36
N PHE A 96 6.10 21.38 1.64
CA PHE A 96 6.74 20.12 2.01
C PHE A 96 7.40 20.20 3.39
N ARG A 97 8.16 21.26 3.64
CA ARG A 97 8.85 21.48 4.93
C ARG A 97 7.87 21.53 6.10
N ILE A 98 6.80 22.33 5.96
CA ILE A 98 5.80 22.48 7.02
C ILE A 98 5.03 21.18 7.24
N ASN A 99 4.58 20.54 6.16
CA ASN A 99 3.89 19.27 6.25
C ASN A 99 4.77 18.17 6.88
N SER A 100 6.05 18.11 6.53
CA SER A 100 6.97 17.12 7.12
C SER A 100 7.08 17.30 8.63
N MET A 101 7.12 18.54 9.12
CA MET A 101 7.20 18.82 10.55
C MET A 101 5.96 18.33 11.33
N ILE A 102 4.82 18.25 10.68
CA ILE A 102 3.55 17.80 11.29
C ILE A 102 3.38 16.29 11.10
N VAL A 103 3.53 15.82 9.86
CA VAL A 103 3.12 14.47 9.46
C VAL A 103 4.16 13.43 9.87
N VAL A 104 5.45 13.75 9.84
CA VAL A 104 6.52 12.80 10.21
C VAL A 104 6.44 12.40 11.69
N PRO A 105 6.34 13.32 12.66
CA PRO A 105 6.15 12.95 14.07
C PRO A 105 4.88 12.11 14.28
N ALA A 106 3.77 12.46 13.63
CA ALA A 106 2.54 11.68 13.70
C ALA A 106 2.73 10.26 13.15
N ALA A 107 3.40 10.11 12.02
CA ALA A 107 3.70 8.81 11.43
C ALA A 107 4.61 7.94 12.33
N ILE A 108 5.59 8.54 13.00
CA ILE A 108 6.46 7.83 13.95
C ILE A 108 5.64 7.28 15.13
N ILE A 109 4.73 8.10 15.67
CA ILE A 109 3.84 7.67 16.76
C ILE A 109 2.94 6.51 16.29
N VAL A 110 2.29 6.66 15.14
CA VAL A 110 1.42 5.64 14.55
C VAL A 110 2.20 4.36 14.25
N LEU A 111 3.41 4.47 13.70
CA LEU A 111 4.28 3.33 13.45
C LEU A 111 4.64 2.59 14.75
N GLY A 112 4.94 3.34 15.82
CA GLY A 112 5.16 2.77 17.15
C GLY A 112 3.96 2.00 17.67
N ILE A 113 2.74 2.53 17.48
CA ILE A 113 1.49 1.84 17.84
C ILE A 113 1.33 0.55 17.02
N TYR A 114 1.60 0.59 15.72
CA TYR A 114 1.49 -0.60 14.85
C TYR A 114 2.52 -1.67 15.20
N ILE A 115 3.74 -1.29 15.56
CA ILE A 115 4.75 -2.24 16.06
C ILE A 115 4.28 -2.86 17.39
N PHE A 116 3.77 -2.04 18.31
CA PHE A 116 3.30 -2.54 19.61
C PHE A 116 2.09 -3.49 19.45
N GLN A 117 1.14 -3.15 18.61
CA GLN A 117 -0.01 -4.02 18.31
C GLN A 117 0.40 -5.27 17.52
N GLY A 118 1.43 -5.14 16.68
CA GLY A 118 2.00 -6.25 15.94
C GLY A 118 2.57 -7.35 16.82
N LEU A 119 3.05 -7.04 18.04
CA LEU A 119 3.59 -8.01 18.98
C LEU A 119 2.57 -9.07 19.44
N SER A 120 1.29 -8.79 19.34
CA SER A 120 0.19 -9.71 19.69
C SER A 120 -0.36 -10.49 18.50
N ILE A 121 0.17 -10.26 17.29
CA ILE A 121 -0.28 -10.94 16.08
C ILE A 121 0.47 -12.25 15.94
N THR A 122 -0.27 -13.34 15.78
CA THR A 122 0.25 -14.64 15.39
C THR A 122 -0.22 -14.97 13.99
N ALA A 123 0.71 -15.05 13.04
CA ALA A 123 0.37 -15.52 11.71
C ALA A 123 0.09 -17.02 11.70
N PRO A 124 -0.74 -17.51 10.77
CA PRO A 124 -1.04 -18.92 10.66
C PRO A 124 0.25 -19.73 10.39
N THR A 125 0.43 -20.81 11.12
CA THR A 125 1.61 -21.69 11.04
C THR A 125 1.76 -22.38 9.68
N GLN A 126 0.72 -22.39 8.85
CA GLN A 126 0.73 -22.98 7.52
C GLN A 126 0.55 -21.89 6.45
N ILE A 127 1.66 -21.38 5.94
CA ILE A 127 1.66 -20.56 4.74
C ILE A 127 1.53 -21.50 3.54
N GLN A 128 0.43 -21.39 2.80
CA GLN A 128 0.21 -22.15 1.59
C GLN A 128 1.32 -21.89 0.56
N THR A 129 1.54 -22.86 -0.33
CA THR A 129 2.52 -22.72 -1.42
C THR A 129 2.23 -21.49 -2.27
N ILE A 130 3.27 -20.69 -2.50
CA ILE A 130 3.14 -19.46 -3.28
C ILE A 130 3.08 -19.83 -4.76
N GLU A 131 1.95 -19.55 -5.38
CA GLU A 131 1.82 -19.61 -6.85
C GLU A 131 2.41 -18.34 -7.46
N TRP A 132 3.69 -18.36 -7.77
CA TRP A 132 4.44 -17.21 -8.27
C TRP A 132 3.81 -16.53 -9.48
N ILE A 133 3.16 -17.30 -10.35
CA ILE A 133 2.49 -16.76 -11.54
C ILE A 133 1.35 -15.79 -11.18
N LYS A 134 0.66 -16.03 -10.06
CA LYS A 134 -0.42 -15.16 -9.55
C LYS A 134 0.09 -13.92 -8.80
N VAL A 135 1.39 -13.87 -8.47
CA VAL A 135 2.02 -12.70 -7.85
C VAL A 135 2.45 -11.68 -8.91
N ILE A 136 2.73 -12.13 -10.14
CA ILE A 136 3.23 -11.29 -11.23
C ILE A 136 2.41 -10.01 -11.45
N PRO A 137 1.07 -10.02 -11.52
CA PRO A 137 0.29 -8.80 -11.72
C PRO A 137 0.55 -7.74 -10.65
N TYR A 138 0.70 -8.16 -9.39
CA TYR A 138 0.97 -7.24 -8.29
C TYR A 138 2.37 -6.65 -8.37
N ILE A 139 3.37 -7.43 -8.78
CA ILE A 139 4.73 -6.94 -9.01
C ILE A 139 4.74 -5.92 -10.15
N ILE A 140 4.00 -6.18 -11.23
CA ILE A 140 3.88 -5.26 -12.37
C ILE A 140 3.20 -3.96 -11.93
N VAL A 141 2.07 -4.04 -11.23
CA VAL A 141 1.35 -2.86 -10.72
C VAL A 141 2.25 -2.06 -9.78
N LEU A 142 2.90 -2.71 -8.83
CA LEU A 142 3.78 -2.06 -7.89
C LEU A 142 5.00 -1.43 -8.59
N GLY A 143 5.64 -2.16 -9.49
CA GLY A 143 6.81 -1.68 -10.23
C GLY A 143 6.47 -0.49 -11.13
N THR A 144 5.37 -0.54 -11.87
CA THR A 144 4.91 0.57 -12.73
C THR A 144 4.47 1.78 -11.90
N ALA A 145 3.88 1.56 -10.74
CA ALA A 145 3.51 2.60 -9.80
C ALA A 145 4.74 3.31 -9.23
N VAL A 146 5.72 2.57 -8.72
CA VAL A 146 6.99 3.12 -8.19
C VAL A 146 7.80 3.82 -9.29
N ALA A 147 7.71 3.35 -10.55
CA ALA A 147 8.31 4.02 -11.69
C ALA A 147 7.65 5.37 -12.06
N GLY A 148 6.59 5.77 -11.34
CA GLY A 148 5.91 7.06 -11.53
C GLY A 148 4.98 7.10 -12.74
N MET A 149 4.51 5.95 -13.22
CA MET A 149 3.53 5.90 -14.32
C MET A 149 2.18 6.48 -13.88
N ASN A 150 1.43 6.99 -14.84
CA ASN A 150 0.07 7.49 -14.58
C ASN A 150 -0.80 6.40 -13.94
N VAL A 151 -1.52 6.75 -12.86
CA VAL A 151 -2.32 5.81 -12.06
C VAL A 151 -3.34 5.05 -12.92
N MET A 152 -3.99 5.71 -13.89
CA MET A 152 -4.94 5.05 -14.79
C MET A 152 -4.26 3.95 -15.62
N LEU A 153 -3.05 4.22 -16.14
CA LEU A 153 -2.27 3.23 -16.89
C LEU A 153 -1.84 2.06 -16.00
N VAL A 154 -1.40 2.32 -14.78
CA VAL A 154 -1.03 1.30 -13.80
C VAL A 154 -2.20 0.36 -13.51
N LEU A 155 -3.41 0.93 -13.28
CA LEU A 155 -4.60 0.13 -13.02
C LEU A 155 -5.05 -0.67 -14.26
N ILE A 156 -5.00 -0.08 -15.45
CA ILE A 156 -5.32 -0.79 -16.71
C ILE A 156 -4.35 -1.95 -16.93
N ILE A 157 -3.06 -1.75 -16.77
CA ILE A 157 -2.03 -2.81 -16.86
C ILE A 157 -2.31 -3.90 -15.83
N GLY A 158 -2.66 -3.52 -14.60
CA GLY A 158 -3.03 -4.45 -13.53
C GLY A 158 -4.24 -5.32 -13.89
N ILE A 159 -5.30 -4.71 -14.42
CA ILE A 159 -6.50 -5.42 -14.85
C ILE A 159 -6.19 -6.39 -16.00
N LEU A 160 -5.48 -5.91 -17.02
CA LEU A 160 -5.13 -6.73 -18.18
C LEU A 160 -4.24 -7.91 -17.80
N THR A 161 -3.19 -7.67 -17.02
CA THR A 161 -2.26 -8.73 -16.59
C THR A 161 -2.94 -9.74 -15.66
N SER A 162 -3.79 -9.28 -14.73
CA SER A 162 -4.58 -10.16 -13.85
C SER A 162 -5.59 -10.98 -14.66
N GLY A 163 -6.25 -10.36 -15.65
CA GLY A 163 -7.21 -11.04 -16.53
C GLY A 163 -6.54 -12.14 -17.36
N ILE A 164 -5.42 -11.82 -18.00
CA ILE A 164 -4.67 -12.80 -18.82
C ILE A 164 -4.21 -13.99 -17.96
N ILE A 165 -3.62 -13.72 -16.81
CA ILE A 165 -3.14 -14.78 -15.90
C ILE A 165 -4.32 -15.58 -15.32
N GLY A 166 -5.42 -14.91 -14.96
CA GLY A 166 -6.61 -15.58 -14.45
C GLY A 166 -7.24 -16.56 -15.45
N ILE A 167 -7.29 -16.17 -16.73
CA ILE A 167 -7.75 -17.05 -17.83
C ILE A 167 -6.74 -18.19 -18.05
N ALA A 168 -5.45 -17.89 -18.11
CA ALA A 168 -4.41 -18.90 -18.36
C ALA A 168 -4.29 -19.94 -17.24
N THR A 169 -4.59 -19.56 -15.99
CA THR A 169 -4.55 -20.46 -14.81
C THR A 169 -5.89 -21.10 -14.48
N GLY A 170 -6.95 -20.82 -15.25
CA GLY A 170 -8.30 -21.33 -14.98
C GLY A 170 -8.91 -20.83 -13.67
N SER A 171 -8.44 -19.70 -13.14
CA SER A 171 -8.89 -19.17 -11.85
C SER A 171 -10.24 -18.42 -11.92
N PHE A 172 -10.88 -18.34 -13.08
CA PHE A 172 -12.20 -17.78 -13.32
C PHE A 172 -13.28 -18.86 -13.58
N GLY A 173 -13.04 -20.08 -13.12
CA GLY A 173 -14.00 -21.18 -13.18
C GLY A 173 -14.67 -21.43 -11.85
#